data_165b0a2bcc57cea63d5af8a3fdaf893e
#
_entry.id   165b0a2bcc57cea63d5af8a3fdaf893e
#
_cell.length_a   1.000
_cell.length_b   1.000
_cell.length_c   1.000
_cell.angle_alpha   90.00
_cell.angle_beta   90.00
_cell.angle_gamma   90.00
#
_symmetry.space_group_name_H-M   'P 1'
#
loop_
_entity.id
_entity.type
_entity.pdbx_description
1 polymer ?
#
loop_
_entity_poly.entity_id
_entity_poly.type
_entity_poly.pdbx_seq_one_letter_code
_entity_poly.pdbx_strand_id
1 'polypeptide(L)'
;MIAPAPGYRISAATGLHRGDRAYQQDQVELLLHPRVKGCALAVIADGMGGKSGGRKAADQVMLTAQQTFERYAPGRDDAQDTLRQMVTEAHLMIRLTAITAEEEPHSTLAAFLLNPAREVAIAHAGDSRIYHFRGPQLLSRTLDHSFVQRLIDEGRLTEEEALTHPQGNLLTGCLGTQQDPPITLATIERLEVGDALLACSDGLWHYFTPRELGAIIDGLPPRDASEMLVNKARQRARGGGDNLSLVILRLEPLG
;
A
#
# COMPACT_ATOMS: atom_id res chain seq x y z
N MET A 1 -1.42 -17.62 27.94
CA MET A 1 -0.62 -18.65 27.23
C MET A 1 0.13 -17.94 26.13
N ILE A 2 1.46 -18.13 26.02
CA ILE A 2 2.25 -17.59 24.91
C ILE A 2 1.85 -18.43 23.68
N ALA A 3 1.35 -17.78 22.63
CA ALA A 3 1.05 -18.45 21.38
C ALA A 3 2.31 -19.16 20.86
N PRO A 4 2.21 -20.39 20.33
CA PRO A 4 3.35 -21.09 19.76
C PRO A 4 4.00 -20.21 18.68
N ALA A 5 5.32 -20.28 18.56
CA ALA A 5 6.02 -19.57 17.51
C ALA A 5 5.46 -19.97 16.14
N PRO A 6 5.22 -19.03 15.24
CA PRO A 6 4.71 -19.37 13.91
C PRO A 6 5.71 -20.28 13.19
N GLY A 7 5.22 -21.32 12.48
CA GLY A 7 6.04 -22.25 11.70
C GLY A 7 6.65 -21.62 10.43
N TYR A 8 6.78 -20.29 10.40
CA TYR A 8 7.32 -19.49 9.29
C TYR A 8 8.03 -18.25 9.84
N ARG A 9 8.82 -17.62 9.00
CA ARG A 9 9.38 -16.28 9.24
C ARG A 9 8.85 -15.29 8.24
N ILE A 10 8.77 -14.02 8.65
CA ILE A 10 8.49 -12.90 7.77
C ILE A 10 9.81 -12.39 7.22
N SER A 11 9.95 -12.37 5.88
CA SER A 11 11.02 -11.69 5.16
C SER A 11 10.40 -10.50 4.44
N ALA A 12 10.93 -9.30 4.66
CA ALA A 12 10.31 -8.11 4.11
C ALA A 12 11.34 -7.02 3.81
N ALA A 13 10.96 -6.10 2.91
CA ALA A 13 11.73 -4.91 2.59
C ALA A 13 10.81 -3.78 2.18
N THR A 14 11.25 -2.55 2.41
CA THR A 14 10.62 -1.33 1.90
C THR A 14 11.52 -0.66 0.88
N GLY A 15 10.92 0.10 -0.04
CA GLY A 15 11.61 0.97 -0.98
C GLY A 15 10.91 2.32 -1.04
N LEU A 16 11.70 3.39 -1.07
CA LEU A 16 11.21 4.77 -1.17
C LEU A 16 12.16 5.56 -2.04
N HIS A 17 11.64 6.23 -3.05
CA HIS A 17 12.43 7.06 -3.92
C HIS A 17 11.64 8.27 -4.44
N ARG A 18 12.28 9.43 -4.44
CA ARG A 18 11.65 10.70 -4.87
C ARG A 18 11.31 10.74 -6.38
N GLY A 19 11.85 9.82 -7.18
CA GLY A 19 11.75 9.92 -8.62
C GLY A 19 12.47 11.17 -9.15
N ASP A 20 11.82 11.83 -10.10
CA ASP A 20 12.29 13.07 -10.72
C ASP A 20 11.53 14.30 -10.19
N ARG A 21 10.68 14.14 -9.17
CA ARG A 21 9.92 15.20 -8.52
C ARG A 21 10.82 16.09 -7.65
N ALA A 22 10.42 17.32 -7.42
CA ALA A 22 11.14 18.25 -6.53
C ALA A 22 11.07 17.82 -5.06
N TYR A 23 9.95 17.20 -4.65
CA TYR A 23 9.65 16.80 -3.26
C TYR A 23 9.25 15.34 -3.19
N GLN A 24 9.54 14.70 -2.06
CA GLN A 24 9.02 13.36 -1.73
C GLN A 24 7.74 13.53 -0.90
N GLN A 25 6.62 13.05 -1.45
CA GLN A 25 5.30 13.08 -0.81
C GLN A 25 4.78 11.69 -0.47
N ASP A 26 5.36 10.63 -1.07
CA ASP A 26 5.08 9.26 -0.64
C ASP A 26 5.68 8.96 0.71
N GLN A 27 5.00 8.05 1.42
CA GLN A 27 5.48 7.42 2.64
C GLN A 27 5.22 5.92 2.61
N VAL A 28 6.11 5.19 3.25
CA VAL A 28 5.99 3.73 3.43
C VAL A 28 6.40 3.35 4.84
N GLU A 29 5.66 2.44 5.44
CA GLU A 29 6.02 1.89 6.74
C GLU A 29 5.72 0.40 6.82
N LEU A 30 6.58 -0.31 7.52
CA LEU A 30 6.42 -1.72 7.90
C LEU A 30 6.66 -1.85 9.39
N LEU A 31 5.62 -2.16 10.12
CA LEU A 31 5.64 -2.34 11.58
C LEU A 31 5.53 -3.82 11.93
N LEU A 32 6.45 -4.30 12.75
CA LEU A 32 6.36 -5.63 13.35
C LEU A 32 5.80 -5.50 14.77
N HIS A 33 4.87 -6.36 15.13
CA HIS A 33 4.26 -6.30 16.46
C HIS A 33 5.29 -6.65 17.55
N PRO A 34 5.52 -5.75 18.55
CA PRO A 34 6.65 -5.88 19.48
C PRO A 34 6.59 -7.11 20.39
N ARG A 35 5.40 -7.66 20.63
CA ARG A 35 5.15 -8.78 21.56
C ARG A 35 4.64 -10.04 20.88
N VAL A 36 4.11 -9.95 19.66
CA VAL A 36 3.45 -11.09 18.98
C VAL A 36 4.16 -11.35 17.66
N LYS A 37 4.92 -12.44 17.61
CA LYS A 37 5.60 -12.87 16.37
C LYS A 37 4.59 -13.25 15.29
N GLY A 38 4.93 -12.98 14.05
CA GLY A 38 4.06 -13.29 12.91
C GLY A 38 2.93 -12.27 12.70
N CYS A 39 2.96 -11.14 13.41
CA CYS A 39 2.03 -10.04 13.22
C CYS A 39 2.78 -8.80 12.69
N ALA A 40 2.27 -8.24 11.58
CA ALA A 40 2.88 -7.10 10.90
C ALA A 40 1.81 -6.22 10.26
N LEU A 41 2.04 -4.90 10.27
CA LEU A 41 1.27 -3.91 9.51
C LEU A 41 2.19 -3.27 8.47
N ALA A 42 1.75 -3.24 7.22
CA ALA A 42 2.41 -2.48 6.16
C ALA A 42 1.47 -1.39 5.65
N VAL A 43 2.00 -0.21 5.36
CA VAL A 43 1.23 0.94 4.89
C VAL A 43 2.00 1.70 3.82
N ILE A 44 1.30 2.03 2.75
CA ILE A 44 1.71 2.97 1.70
C ILE A 44 0.76 4.16 1.75
N ALA A 45 1.31 5.35 1.63
CA ALA A 45 0.57 6.59 1.48
C ALA A 45 1.25 7.45 0.39
N ASP A 46 0.50 7.76 -0.66
CA ASP A 46 0.90 8.70 -1.70
C ASP A 46 0.19 10.04 -1.43
N GLY A 47 0.99 11.03 -1.08
CA GLY A 47 0.50 12.33 -0.63
C GLY A 47 0.34 13.31 -1.79
N MET A 48 -0.82 13.96 -1.86
CA MET A 48 -1.19 14.93 -2.90
C MET A 48 -1.60 16.27 -2.27
N GLY A 49 -1.36 17.38 -2.96
CA GLY A 49 -1.84 18.71 -2.53
C GLY A 49 -0.71 19.72 -2.26
N GLY A 50 -0.19 20.32 -3.34
CA GLY A 50 0.81 21.37 -3.28
C GLY A 50 2.18 20.94 -2.75
N LYS A 51 3.05 21.93 -2.44
CA LYS A 51 4.46 21.66 -2.07
C LYS A 51 4.62 20.90 -0.75
N SER A 52 3.78 21.16 0.23
CA SER A 52 3.89 20.58 1.58
C SER A 52 2.64 19.80 2.02
N GLY A 53 1.49 20.06 1.40
CA GLY A 53 0.22 19.46 1.79
C GLY A 53 0.22 17.94 1.65
N GLY A 54 0.66 17.42 0.50
CA GLY A 54 0.73 15.98 0.27
C GLY A 54 1.65 15.26 1.25
N ARG A 55 2.84 15.80 1.51
CA ARG A 55 3.76 15.22 2.50
C ARG A 55 3.14 15.17 3.90
N LYS A 56 2.51 16.26 4.34
CA LYS A 56 1.81 16.30 5.63
C LYS A 56 0.68 15.28 5.72
N ALA A 57 -0.08 15.11 4.62
CA ALA A 57 -1.14 14.12 4.56
C ALA A 57 -0.58 12.68 4.69
N ALA A 58 0.46 12.33 3.93
CA ALA A 58 1.11 11.03 4.02
C ALA A 58 1.75 10.80 5.41
N ASP A 59 2.41 11.79 6.00
CA ASP A 59 2.96 11.73 7.37
C ASP A 59 1.84 11.47 8.39
N GLN A 60 0.65 12.10 8.20
CA GLN A 60 -0.50 11.86 9.09
C GLN A 60 -1.04 10.44 8.97
N VAL A 61 -1.05 9.85 7.76
CA VAL A 61 -1.41 8.43 7.57
C VAL A 61 -0.46 7.55 8.38
N MET A 62 0.87 7.78 8.27
CA MET A 62 1.86 6.98 9.01
C MET A 62 1.70 7.11 10.52
N LEU A 63 1.51 8.32 11.03
CA LEU A 63 1.31 8.55 12.46
C LEU A 63 0.07 7.82 12.99
N THR A 64 -1.04 7.88 12.25
CA THR A 64 -2.27 7.18 12.62
C THR A 64 -2.07 5.66 12.58
N ALA A 65 -1.37 5.14 11.58
CA ALA A 65 -1.05 3.73 11.46
C ALA A 65 -0.21 3.22 12.65
N GLN A 66 0.83 3.95 13.03
CA GLN A 66 1.66 3.63 14.20
C GLN A 66 0.82 3.57 15.48
N GLN A 67 0.05 4.62 15.77
CA GLN A 67 -0.81 4.70 16.95
C GLN A 67 -1.87 3.61 17.00
N THR A 68 -2.46 3.26 15.85
CA THR A 68 -3.45 2.19 15.76
C THR A 68 -2.81 0.83 16.00
N PHE A 69 -1.66 0.58 15.39
CA PHE A 69 -0.97 -0.71 15.54
C PHE A 69 -0.37 -0.92 16.93
N GLU A 70 0.08 0.13 17.61
CA GLU A 70 0.51 0.06 19.01
C GLU A 70 -0.60 -0.41 19.96
N ARG A 71 -1.85 -0.04 19.66
CA ARG A 71 -3.05 -0.42 20.44
C ARG A 71 -3.62 -1.77 20.04
N TYR A 72 -3.31 -2.24 18.83
CA TYR A 72 -3.85 -3.49 18.30
C TYR A 72 -3.41 -4.70 19.13
N ALA A 73 -4.37 -5.54 19.52
CA ALA A 73 -4.15 -6.77 20.27
C ALA A 73 -4.55 -8.00 19.44
N PRO A 74 -3.59 -8.66 18.74
CA PRO A 74 -3.86 -9.82 17.91
C PRO A 74 -4.62 -10.93 18.68
N GLY A 75 -5.67 -11.46 18.08
CA GLY A 75 -6.53 -12.48 18.68
C GLY A 75 -7.62 -11.98 19.62
N ARG A 76 -7.66 -10.65 19.90
CA ARG A 76 -8.73 -9.98 20.61
C ARG A 76 -9.47 -8.98 19.73
N ASP A 77 -8.71 -8.19 19.01
CA ASP A 77 -9.25 -7.13 18.15
C ASP A 77 -9.41 -7.69 16.72
N ASP A 78 -10.49 -7.29 16.04
CA ASP A 78 -10.71 -7.63 14.64
C ASP A 78 -9.77 -6.80 13.76
N ALA A 79 -9.07 -7.45 12.83
CA ALA A 79 -8.08 -6.81 11.99
C ALA A 79 -8.70 -5.89 10.93
N GLN A 80 -9.88 -6.26 10.37
CA GLN A 80 -10.58 -5.40 9.41
C GLN A 80 -11.15 -4.16 10.08
N ASP A 81 -11.75 -4.30 11.26
CA ASP A 81 -12.29 -3.16 12.01
C ASP A 81 -11.15 -2.23 12.44
N THR A 82 -10.01 -2.79 12.84
CA THR A 82 -8.81 -2.02 13.16
C THR A 82 -8.33 -1.20 11.96
N LEU A 83 -8.25 -1.79 10.77
CA LEU A 83 -7.87 -1.07 9.55
C LEU A 83 -8.93 -0.04 9.13
N ARG A 84 -10.22 -0.37 9.23
CA ARG A 84 -11.31 0.57 8.96
C ARG A 84 -11.20 1.81 9.84
N GLN A 85 -10.99 1.61 11.14
CA GLN A 85 -10.81 2.69 12.09
C GLN A 85 -9.59 3.54 11.76
N MET A 86 -8.45 2.90 11.45
CA MET A 86 -7.22 3.58 11.03
C MET A 86 -7.45 4.50 9.82
N VAL A 87 -8.12 4.01 8.77
CA VAL A 87 -8.43 4.81 7.57
C VAL A 87 -9.33 6.00 7.91
N THR A 88 -10.36 5.77 8.73
CA THR A 88 -11.32 6.81 9.14
C THR A 88 -10.63 7.88 9.99
N GLU A 89 -9.81 7.49 10.96
CA GLU A 89 -9.04 8.42 11.79
C GLU A 89 -8.06 9.24 10.96
N ALA A 90 -7.30 8.59 10.06
CA ALA A 90 -6.36 9.28 9.17
C ALA A 90 -7.08 10.31 8.28
N HIS A 91 -8.21 9.94 7.67
CA HIS A 91 -9.03 10.84 6.87
C HIS A 91 -9.45 12.08 7.66
N LEU A 92 -10.00 11.88 8.85
CA LEU A 92 -10.45 13.00 9.72
C LEU A 92 -9.28 13.90 10.12
N MET A 93 -8.12 13.33 10.47
CA MET A 93 -6.95 14.11 10.87
C MET A 93 -6.38 14.94 9.72
N ILE A 94 -6.34 14.39 8.47
CA ILE A 94 -5.93 15.14 7.29
C ILE A 94 -6.89 16.32 7.05
N ARG A 95 -8.21 16.11 7.17
CA ARG A 95 -9.21 17.18 7.04
C ARG A 95 -9.03 18.28 8.07
N LEU A 96 -8.76 17.92 9.33
CA LEU A 96 -8.51 18.90 10.39
C LEU A 96 -7.26 19.72 10.09
N THR A 97 -6.22 19.11 9.53
CA THR A 97 -5.01 19.80 9.11
C THR A 97 -5.29 20.80 7.98
N ALA A 98 -6.17 20.46 7.05
CA ALA A 98 -6.57 21.34 5.94
C ALA A 98 -7.26 22.64 6.42
N ILE A 99 -8.01 22.59 7.50
CA ILE A 99 -8.71 23.77 8.07
C ILE A 99 -7.71 24.85 8.54
N THR A 100 -6.52 24.43 8.98
CA THR A 100 -5.49 25.31 9.53
C THR A 100 -4.42 25.70 8.51
N ALA A 101 -4.42 25.09 7.33
CA ALA A 101 -3.47 25.31 6.27
C ALA A 101 -4.19 25.91 5.04
N GLU A 102 -3.52 26.80 4.31
CA GLU A 102 -4.01 27.30 3.00
C GLU A 102 -3.82 26.24 1.87
N GLU A 103 -3.68 24.96 2.23
CA GLU A 103 -3.40 23.86 1.33
C GLU A 103 -4.52 22.81 1.44
N GLU A 104 -4.79 22.09 0.36
CA GLU A 104 -5.71 20.96 0.35
C GLU A 104 -4.92 19.65 0.41
N PRO A 105 -4.55 19.17 1.62
CA PRO A 105 -3.79 17.94 1.80
C PRO A 105 -4.67 16.72 1.54
N HIS A 106 -4.22 15.84 0.66
CA HIS A 106 -4.86 14.55 0.39
C HIS A 106 -3.82 13.44 0.40
N SER A 107 -4.26 12.20 0.56
CA SER A 107 -3.40 11.02 0.44
C SER A 107 -4.18 9.80 -0.01
N THR A 108 -3.54 8.91 -0.75
CA THR A 108 -3.98 7.53 -0.87
C THR A 108 -3.70 6.78 0.43
N LEU A 109 -4.23 5.57 0.54
CA LEU A 109 -3.84 4.60 1.54
C LEU A 109 -3.96 3.19 0.97
N ALA A 110 -2.89 2.40 1.08
CA ALA A 110 -2.91 0.97 0.87
C ALA A 110 -2.24 0.29 2.07
N ALA A 111 -3.01 -0.45 2.86
CA ALA A 111 -2.54 -1.08 4.08
C ALA A 111 -2.96 -2.55 4.16
N PHE A 112 -2.06 -3.39 4.66
CA PHE A 112 -2.39 -4.75 5.03
C PHE A 112 -1.86 -5.11 6.42
N LEU A 113 -2.66 -5.86 7.18
CA LEU A 113 -2.35 -6.34 8.51
C LEU A 113 -2.33 -7.87 8.49
N LEU A 114 -1.15 -8.46 8.66
CA LEU A 114 -0.94 -9.89 8.82
C LEU A 114 -1.03 -10.25 10.31
N ASN A 115 -1.84 -11.26 10.64
CA ASN A 115 -1.92 -11.82 11.98
C ASN A 115 -1.15 -13.16 12.10
N PRO A 116 -0.90 -13.66 13.33
CA PRO A 116 -0.19 -14.94 13.53
C PRO A 116 -0.87 -16.19 12.94
N ALA A 117 -2.18 -16.13 12.68
CA ALA A 117 -2.91 -17.19 11.99
C ALA A 117 -2.69 -17.20 10.48
N ARG A 118 -1.92 -16.24 9.96
CA ARG A 118 -1.65 -15.99 8.54
C ARG A 118 -2.85 -15.41 7.78
N GLU A 119 -3.83 -14.90 8.49
CA GLU A 119 -4.90 -14.10 7.88
C GLU A 119 -4.36 -12.68 7.61
N VAL A 120 -4.78 -12.12 6.49
CA VAL A 120 -4.40 -10.75 6.11
C VAL A 120 -5.65 -9.92 5.90
N ALA A 121 -5.84 -8.91 6.74
CA ALA A 121 -6.81 -7.87 6.46
C ALA A 121 -6.16 -6.81 5.54
N ILE A 122 -6.95 -6.28 4.60
CA ILE A 122 -6.54 -5.25 3.64
C ILE A 122 -7.50 -4.08 3.76
N ALA A 123 -6.95 -2.87 3.76
CA ALA A 123 -7.71 -1.63 3.59
C ALA A 123 -7.06 -0.78 2.51
N HIS A 124 -7.89 -0.18 1.66
CA HIS A 124 -7.43 0.54 0.49
C HIS A 124 -8.34 1.75 0.20
N ALA A 125 -7.74 2.89 -0.12
CA ALA A 125 -8.38 4.11 -0.63
C ALA A 125 -7.42 4.84 -1.58
N GLY A 126 -7.83 5.06 -2.83
CA GLY A 126 -7.00 5.67 -3.88
C GLY A 126 -6.59 4.69 -4.97
N ASP A 127 -5.39 4.86 -5.51
CA ASP A 127 -4.79 4.06 -6.58
C ASP A 127 -3.42 3.45 -6.21
N SER A 128 -2.96 3.62 -4.97
CA SER A 128 -1.89 2.79 -4.42
C SER A 128 -2.40 1.36 -4.28
N ARG A 129 -1.65 0.36 -4.75
CA ARG A 129 -2.15 -1.00 -4.94
C ARG A 129 -1.54 -2.00 -3.98
N ILE A 130 -2.30 -3.05 -3.66
CA ILE A 130 -1.82 -4.25 -2.96
C ILE A 130 -2.00 -5.44 -3.88
N TYR A 131 -0.94 -6.23 -4.03
CA TYR A 131 -0.88 -7.44 -4.84
C TYR A 131 -0.58 -8.64 -3.96
N HIS A 132 -1.24 -9.76 -4.21
CA HIS A 132 -0.94 -11.06 -3.62
C HIS A 132 -0.40 -12.00 -4.69
N PHE A 133 0.82 -12.49 -4.48
CA PHE A 133 1.50 -13.42 -5.39
C PHE A 133 1.72 -14.77 -4.71
N ARG A 134 1.61 -15.84 -5.51
CA ARG A 134 2.08 -17.19 -5.17
C ARG A 134 3.09 -17.62 -6.22
N GLY A 135 4.37 -17.72 -5.82
CA GLY A 135 5.44 -17.75 -6.79
C GLY A 135 5.34 -16.51 -7.72
N PRO A 136 5.52 -16.66 -9.03
CA PRO A 136 5.39 -15.56 -9.98
C PRO A 136 3.94 -15.22 -10.36
N GLN A 137 2.94 -16.00 -9.88
CA GLN A 137 1.55 -15.84 -10.26
C GLN A 137 0.83 -14.83 -9.39
N LEU A 138 0.17 -13.85 -10.02
CA LEU A 138 -0.78 -12.97 -9.35
C LEU A 138 -2.04 -13.74 -8.97
N LEU A 139 -2.40 -13.74 -7.69
CA LEU A 139 -3.66 -14.32 -7.19
C LEU A 139 -4.76 -13.26 -7.08
N SER A 140 -4.41 -12.07 -6.59
CA SER A 140 -5.37 -10.96 -6.45
C SER A 140 -4.62 -9.62 -6.38
N ARG A 141 -5.34 -8.55 -6.70
CA ARG A 141 -4.91 -7.16 -6.46
C ARG A 141 -6.11 -6.29 -6.07
N THR A 142 -5.84 -5.17 -5.41
CA THR A 142 -6.85 -4.12 -5.20
C THR A 142 -7.20 -3.45 -6.53
N LEU A 143 -8.44 -2.94 -6.63
CA LEU A 143 -8.93 -2.14 -7.76
C LEU A 143 -8.91 -0.67 -7.36
N ASP A 144 -8.42 0.19 -8.24
CA ASP A 144 -8.21 1.61 -7.97
C ASP A 144 -9.53 2.36 -7.76
N HIS A 145 -9.54 3.30 -6.83
CA HIS A 145 -10.59 4.29 -6.77
C HIS A 145 -10.27 5.45 -7.74
N SER A 146 -10.33 5.15 -9.04
CA SER A 146 -10.01 6.09 -10.11
C SER A 146 -11.11 6.17 -11.17
N PHE A 147 -11.09 7.26 -11.94
CA PHE A 147 -12.03 7.45 -13.04
C PHE A 147 -11.86 6.36 -14.12
N VAL A 148 -10.62 6.01 -14.45
CA VAL A 148 -10.34 4.99 -15.46
C VAL A 148 -10.75 3.60 -15.00
N GLN A 149 -10.61 3.26 -13.73
CA GLN A 149 -11.10 1.99 -13.19
C GLN A 149 -12.62 1.88 -13.34
N ARG A 150 -13.36 2.96 -13.06
CA ARG A 150 -14.81 2.98 -13.28
C ARG A 150 -15.18 2.75 -14.77
N LEU A 151 -14.42 3.32 -15.71
CA LEU A 151 -14.64 3.06 -17.13
C LEU A 151 -14.35 1.61 -17.53
N ILE A 152 -13.36 0.99 -16.91
CA ILE A 152 -13.06 -0.45 -17.09
C ILE A 152 -14.22 -1.29 -16.56
N ASP A 153 -14.70 -1.00 -15.35
CA ASP A 153 -15.83 -1.72 -14.73
C ASP A 153 -17.13 -1.59 -15.55
N GLU A 154 -17.33 -0.45 -16.22
CA GLU A 154 -18.45 -0.20 -17.15
C GLU A 154 -18.24 -0.85 -18.54
N GLY A 155 -17.10 -1.51 -18.78
CA GLY A 155 -16.75 -2.10 -20.08
C GLY A 155 -16.48 -1.07 -21.20
N ARG A 156 -16.19 0.17 -20.85
CA ARG A 156 -15.93 1.32 -21.76
C ARG A 156 -14.45 1.53 -22.05
N LEU A 157 -13.58 0.87 -21.29
CA LEU A 157 -12.14 0.96 -21.42
C LEU A 157 -11.51 -0.39 -21.07
N THR A 158 -10.45 -0.75 -21.74
CA THR A 158 -9.61 -1.91 -21.34
C THR A 158 -8.54 -1.47 -20.34
N GLU A 159 -7.96 -2.43 -19.59
CA GLU A 159 -6.83 -2.13 -18.70
C GLU A 159 -5.63 -1.55 -19.46
N GLU A 160 -5.40 -1.97 -20.71
CA GLU A 160 -4.31 -1.46 -21.54
C GLU A 160 -4.53 -0.02 -21.97
N GLU A 161 -5.75 0.32 -22.40
CA GLU A 161 -6.11 1.70 -22.79
C GLU A 161 -6.07 2.65 -21.59
N ALA A 162 -6.40 2.16 -20.38
CA ALA A 162 -6.37 2.94 -19.14
C ALA A 162 -4.97 3.47 -18.81
N LEU A 163 -3.91 2.73 -19.13
CA LEU A 163 -2.51 3.12 -18.85
C LEU A 163 -2.07 4.41 -19.55
N THR A 164 -2.72 4.75 -20.67
CA THR A 164 -2.41 5.94 -21.47
C THR A 164 -3.54 6.96 -21.51
N HIS A 165 -4.60 6.74 -20.73
CA HIS A 165 -5.76 7.62 -20.73
C HIS A 165 -5.42 9.00 -20.15
N PRO A 166 -5.84 10.13 -20.78
CA PRO A 166 -5.52 11.48 -20.30
C PRO A 166 -5.96 11.78 -18.87
N GLN A 167 -7.00 11.10 -18.37
CA GLN A 167 -7.51 11.22 -17.00
C GLN A 167 -7.10 10.01 -16.13
N GLY A 168 -5.99 9.33 -16.46
CA GLY A 168 -5.50 8.17 -15.74
C GLY A 168 -5.28 8.42 -14.25
N ASN A 169 -4.81 9.63 -13.90
CA ASN A 169 -4.51 10.03 -12.52
C ASN A 169 -5.71 10.68 -11.79
N LEU A 170 -6.92 10.67 -12.37
CA LEU A 170 -8.09 11.25 -11.72
C LEU A 170 -8.68 10.27 -10.72
N LEU A 171 -8.44 10.51 -9.44
CA LEU A 171 -9.02 9.70 -8.36
C LEU A 171 -10.49 10.02 -8.14
N THR A 172 -11.27 8.99 -7.83
CA THR A 172 -12.66 9.08 -7.38
C THR A 172 -12.79 8.98 -5.87
N GLY A 173 -11.68 8.70 -5.17
CA GLY A 173 -11.62 8.65 -3.72
C GLY A 173 -10.19 8.62 -3.19
N CYS A 174 -9.93 9.48 -2.19
CA CYS A 174 -8.69 9.54 -1.41
C CYS A 174 -8.99 10.14 -0.04
N LEU A 175 -8.03 10.08 0.88
CA LEU A 175 -8.16 10.66 2.22
C LEU A 175 -8.02 12.19 2.17
N GLY A 176 -8.69 12.88 3.09
CA GLY A 176 -8.64 14.34 3.23
C GLY A 176 -9.71 15.10 2.43
N THR A 177 -10.50 14.42 1.61
CA THR A 177 -11.61 15.02 0.85
C THR A 177 -12.75 15.48 1.76
N GLN A 178 -13.64 16.35 1.27
CA GLN A 178 -14.79 16.81 2.04
C GLN A 178 -15.81 15.69 2.30
N GLN A 179 -15.94 14.76 1.36
CA GLN A 179 -16.77 13.57 1.50
C GLN A 179 -15.95 12.41 2.05
N ASP A 180 -16.62 11.49 2.75
CA ASP A 180 -15.96 10.26 3.20
C ASP A 180 -15.43 9.48 2.00
N PRO A 181 -14.17 9.03 2.02
CA PRO A 181 -13.58 8.30 0.90
C PRO A 181 -14.21 6.92 0.79
N PRO A 182 -14.30 6.35 -0.41
CA PRO A 182 -14.56 4.94 -0.55
C PRO A 182 -13.44 4.15 0.12
N ILE A 183 -13.80 3.25 1.02
CA ILE A 183 -12.85 2.34 1.67
C ILE A 183 -13.15 0.93 1.19
N THR A 184 -12.23 0.33 0.46
CA THR A 184 -12.30 -1.09 0.13
C THR A 184 -11.61 -1.90 1.22
N LEU A 185 -12.35 -2.83 1.82
CA LEU A 185 -11.82 -3.81 2.76
C LEU A 185 -11.86 -5.20 2.11
N ALA A 186 -10.79 -5.96 2.29
CA ALA A 186 -10.69 -7.34 1.81
C ALA A 186 -9.94 -8.20 2.83
N THR A 187 -10.06 -9.51 2.69
CA THR A 187 -9.34 -10.49 3.51
C THR A 187 -8.71 -11.56 2.64
N ILE A 188 -7.48 -11.91 2.94
CA ILE A 188 -6.86 -13.17 2.52
C ILE A 188 -6.99 -14.10 3.73
N GLU A 189 -7.83 -15.12 3.63
CA GLU A 189 -8.13 -16.03 4.74
C GLU A 189 -6.88 -16.72 5.27
N ARG A 190 -5.93 -17.02 4.38
CA ARG A 190 -4.68 -17.66 4.75
C ARG A 190 -3.57 -17.40 3.73
N LEU A 191 -2.53 -16.71 4.17
CA LEU A 191 -1.30 -16.53 3.39
C LEU A 191 -0.44 -17.81 3.54
N GLU A 192 -0.09 -18.46 2.43
CA GLU A 192 0.74 -19.66 2.47
C GLU A 192 2.23 -19.33 2.53
N VAL A 193 3.02 -20.27 3.04
CA VAL A 193 4.48 -20.13 3.01
C VAL A 193 4.95 -20.13 1.55
N GLY A 194 5.71 -19.12 1.16
CA GLY A 194 6.09 -18.84 -0.23
C GLY A 194 5.24 -17.76 -0.88
N ASP A 195 4.07 -17.42 -0.34
CA ASP A 195 3.29 -16.29 -0.82
C ASP A 195 3.98 -14.95 -0.49
N ALA A 196 3.79 -13.98 -1.35
CA ALA A 196 4.27 -12.61 -1.18
C ALA A 196 3.15 -11.59 -1.34
N LEU A 197 3.21 -10.54 -0.53
CA LEU A 197 2.42 -9.32 -0.67
C LEU A 197 3.32 -8.18 -1.12
N LEU A 198 2.86 -7.42 -2.10
CA LEU A 198 3.45 -6.14 -2.51
C LEU A 198 2.40 -5.07 -2.32
N ALA A 199 2.70 -4.01 -1.56
CA ALA A 199 1.96 -2.76 -1.64
C ALA A 199 2.86 -1.70 -2.25
N CYS A 200 2.31 -0.82 -3.12
CA CYS A 200 3.07 0.22 -3.78
C CYS A 200 2.20 1.38 -4.28
N SER A 201 2.82 2.56 -4.44
CA SER A 201 2.24 3.71 -5.11
C SER A 201 2.28 3.57 -6.64
N ASP A 202 1.62 4.50 -7.33
CA ASP A 202 1.54 4.53 -8.80
C ASP A 202 2.90 4.71 -9.46
N GLY A 203 3.82 5.43 -8.84
CA GLY A 203 5.21 5.59 -9.28
C GLY A 203 5.99 4.29 -9.43
N LEU A 204 5.46 3.17 -8.89
CA LEU A 204 5.98 1.84 -9.18
C LEU A 204 5.11 1.11 -10.20
N TRP A 205 3.84 0.85 -9.89
CA TRP A 205 3.04 -0.09 -10.70
C TRP A 205 2.81 0.39 -12.12
N HIS A 206 2.86 1.68 -12.38
CA HIS A 206 2.72 2.24 -13.73
C HIS A 206 3.77 1.73 -14.72
N TYR A 207 4.92 1.31 -14.22
CA TYR A 207 6.05 0.84 -15.02
C TYR A 207 6.17 -0.67 -15.17
N PHE A 208 5.28 -1.46 -14.57
CA PHE A 208 5.39 -2.92 -14.55
C PHE A 208 4.06 -3.60 -14.84
N THR A 209 4.13 -4.69 -15.62
CA THR A 209 3.04 -5.65 -15.66
C THR A 209 3.01 -6.48 -14.37
N PRO A 210 1.85 -7.01 -13.97
CA PRO A 210 1.77 -7.92 -12.81
C PRO A 210 2.69 -9.14 -12.95
N ARG A 211 2.89 -9.65 -14.18
CA ARG A 211 3.79 -10.76 -14.46
C ARG A 211 5.26 -10.41 -14.18
N GLU A 212 5.69 -9.20 -14.54
CA GLU A 212 7.06 -8.74 -14.23
C GLU A 212 7.27 -8.58 -12.74
N LEU A 213 6.28 -7.98 -12.02
CA LEU A 213 6.32 -7.85 -10.57
C LEU A 213 6.47 -9.22 -9.92
N GLY A 214 5.60 -10.18 -10.27
CA GLY A 214 5.64 -11.52 -9.72
C GLY A 214 6.96 -12.24 -9.96
N ALA A 215 7.49 -12.16 -11.19
CA ALA A 215 8.77 -12.79 -11.53
C ALA A 215 9.97 -12.22 -10.74
N ILE A 216 9.99 -10.90 -10.48
CA ILE A 216 11.06 -10.26 -9.70
C ILE A 216 10.93 -10.63 -8.23
N ILE A 217 9.69 -10.58 -7.67
CA ILE A 217 9.42 -10.85 -6.26
C ILE A 217 9.67 -12.32 -5.92
N ASP A 218 9.35 -13.25 -6.82
CA ASP A 218 9.60 -14.68 -6.63
C ASP A 218 11.10 -15.02 -6.74
N GLY A 219 11.78 -14.43 -7.74
CA GLY A 219 13.17 -14.76 -8.09
C GLY A 219 14.23 -14.19 -7.16
N LEU A 220 13.89 -13.21 -6.30
CA LEU A 220 14.85 -12.48 -5.47
C LEU A 220 14.41 -12.41 -4.01
N PRO A 221 15.36 -12.29 -3.05
CA PRO A 221 15.04 -11.88 -1.70
C PRO A 221 14.32 -10.52 -1.69
N PRO A 222 13.41 -10.24 -0.74
CA PRO A 222 12.63 -9.01 -0.74
C PRO A 222 13.46 -7.73 -0.84
N ARG A 223 14.64 -7.67 -0.21
CA ARG A 223 15.55 -6.52 -0.31
C ARG A 223 16.03 -6.30 -1.74
N ASP A 224 16.57 -7.34 -2.37
CA ASP A 224 17.11 -7.25 -3.72
C ASP A 224 16.00 -6.99 -4.75
N ALA A 225 14.81 -7.58 -4.54
CA ALA A 225 13.62 -7.31 -5.33
C ALA A 225 13.20 -5.84 -5.23
N SER A 226 13.15 -5.28 -4.02
CA SER A 226 12.85 -3.87 -3.79
C SER A 226 13.83 -2.94 -4.52
N GLU A 227 15.14 -3.17 -4.35
CA GLU A 227 16.19 -2.39 -5.03
C GLU A 227 16.08 -2.48 -6.56
N MET A 228 15.84 -3.69 -7.09
CA MET A 228 15.67 -3.91 -8.53
C MET A 228 14.42 -3.20 -9.07
N LEU A 229 13.29 -3.27 -8.37
CA LEU A 229 12.05 -2.61 -8.77
C LEU A 229 12.20 -1.09 -8.81
N VAL A 230 12.78 -0.49 -7.76
CA VAL A 230 13.07 0.95 -7.73
C VAL A 230 13.96 1.38 -8.90
N ASN A 231 15.07 0.66 -9.12
CA ASN A 231 16.02 1.01 -10.18
C ASN A 231 15.39 0.87 -11.58
N LYS A 232 14.62 -0.19 -11.84
CA LYS A 232 13.94 -0.38 -13.12
C LYS A 232 12.83 0.65 -13.36
N ALA A 233 12.03 1.00 -12.34
CA ALA A 233 11.03 2.06 -12.44
C ALA A 233 11.67 3.38 -12.87
N ARG A 234 12.75 3.79 -12.21
CA ARG A 234 13.50 5.00 -12.54
C ARG A 234 14.06 4.98 -13.97
N GLN A 235 14.61 3.85 -14.40
CA GLN A 235 15.11 3.70 -15.78
C GLN A 235 13.99 3.85 -16.80
N ARG A 236 12.82 3.25 -16.53
CA ARG A 236 11.65 3.30 -17.42
C ARG A 236 10.99 4.67 -17.45
N ALA A 237 11.06 5.42 -16.36
CA ALA A 237 10.52 6.77 -16.24
C ALA A 237 11.28 7.82 -17.09
N ARG A 238 12.54 7.58 -17.45
CA ARG A 238 13.36 8.41 -18.36
C ARG A 238 13.39 9.90 -18.00
N GLY A 239 13.43 10.23 -16.71
CA GLY A 239 13.46 11.61 -16.21
C GLY A 239 12.08 12.23 -15.98
N GLY A 240 11.00 11.47 -16.08
CA GLY A 240 9.62 11.92 -15.79
C GLY A 240 8.95 11.09 -14.67
N GLY A 241 9.75 10.45 -13.80
CA GLY A 241 9.24 9.57 -12.75
C GLY A 241 8.62 10.30 -11.57
N ASP A 242 7.51 9.74 -11.08
CA ASP A 242 6.88 10.19 -9.85
C ASP A 242 7.61 9.73 -8.60
N ASN A 243 7.14 10.19 -7.44
CA ASN A 243 7.48 9.59 -6.17
C ASN A 243 7.13 8.10 -6.23
N LEU A 244 7.92 7.28 -5.59
CA LEU A 244 7.77 5.84 -5.62
C LEU A 244 7.95 5.28 -4.21
N SER A 245 6.99 4.48 -3.79
CA SER A 245 7.05 3.74 -2.52
C SER A 245 6.57 2.31 -2.72
N LEU A 246 7.19 1.39 -1.99
CA LEU A 246 6.79 -0.01 -2.00
C LEU A 246 7.14 -0.71 -0.68
N VAL A 247 6.39 -1.75 -0.37
CA VAL A 247 6.73 -2.74 0.65
C VAL A 247 6.46 -4.14 0.10
N ILE A 248 7.44 -5.03 0.25
CA ILE A 248 7.34 -6.46 -0.04
C ILE A 248 7.37 -7.20 1.29
N LEU A 249 6.40 -8.09 1.50
CA LEU A 249 6.40 -9.03 2.62
C LEU A 249 6.21 -10.44 2.06
N ARG A 250 7.10 -11.37 2.43
CA ARG A 250 7.03 -12.78 2.04
C ARG A 250 7.07 -13.68 3.27
N LEU A 251 6.22 -14.71 3.28
CA LEU A 251 6.32 -15.78 4.26
C LEU A 251 7.34 -16.82 3.79
N GLU A 252 8.35 -17.05 4.61
CA GLU A 252 9.40 -18.04 4.32
C GLU A 252 9.34 -19.18 5.31
N PRO A 253 9.75 -20.42 4.93
CA PRO A 253 9.85 -21.52 5.88
C PRO A 253 10.87 -21.17 6.96
N LEU A 254 10.70 -21.74 8.15
CA LEU A 254 11.77 -21.79 9.14
C LEU A 254 12.86 -22.71 8.57
N GLY A 255 14.06 -22.18 8.38
CA GLY A 255 15.24 -22.98 7.96
C GLY A 255 15.69 -23.93 9.06
#